data_e61313b9f74aea9a294b97dc2e0a89ea
#
_entry.id   e61313b9f74aea9a294b97dc2e0a89ea
#
_cell.length_a   1.000
_cell.length_b   1.000
_cell.length_c   1.000
_cell.angle_alpha   90.00
_cell.angle_beta   90.00
_cell.angle_gamma   90.00
#
_symmetry.space_group_name_H-M   'P 1'
#
loop_
_entity.id
_entity.type
_entity.pdbx_description
1 polymer ?
#
loop_
_entity_poly.entity_id
_entity_poly.type
_entity_poly.pdbx_seq_one_letter_code
_entity_poly.pdbx_strand_id
1 'polypeptide(L)'
;MAKKRNIIVGQSGGPTSAINSSLAGVYKNAVERGFDKVYGMLHGIQGLLDEQYIDLSTQIHSELDIELLKRTPSAFLGSCRYKLPEIHEDKGIYEKIFQILNKLDIYAFIYIGGNDSMDTIKKLSDYAILTGHDQKFLGVPKTIDNDLALTDHTPGFGSAAKYIAASTKEVIRDAEGLTYKKNMITIMEIMGRNAGWLTGATALSKSEDCEGPDLIYLPEVPFDIEKFLAKVKDLLKKKSSIVIAVSEGIKLADGRYVCELGNVGDYVDAFGHKQLQGTATYLANFLAAECGCKTRAVELSTLQRSASHMASRVDIDEAMMVGG
;
A
#
# COMPACT_ATOMS: atom_id res chain seq x y z
N MET A 1 -41.19 8.77 12.15
CA MET A 1 -39.86 8.10 12.05
C MET A 1 -38.95 9.03 11.31
N ALA A 2 -37.72 9.27 11.78
CA ALA A 2 -36.74 10.03 11.01
C ALA A 2 -36.52 9.31 9.67
N LYS A 3 -36.42 10.09 8.57
CA LYS A 3 -36.13 9.54 7.25
C LYS A 3 -34.78 8.81 7.30
N LYS A 4 -34.76 7.53 6.96
CA LYS A 4 -33.51 6.78 6.78
C LYS A 4 -32.77 7.36 5.58
N ARG A 5 -31.50 7.64 5.73
CA ARG A 5 -30.65 8.17 4.66
C ARG A 5 -29.62 7.13 4.27
N ASN A 6 -28.99 7.33 3.13
CA ASN A 6 -28.02 6.41 2.54
C ASN A 6 -26.59 6.83 2.92
N ILE A 7 -25.67 5.89 2.82
CA ILE A 7 -24.24 6.18 2.84
C ILE A 7 -23.59 5.72 1.54
N ILE A 8 -22.44 6.27 1.24
CA ILE A 8 -21.63 5.85 0.10
C ILE A 8 -20.17 5.65 0.55
N VAL A 9 -19.57 4.57 0.10
CA VAL A 9 -18.18 4.22 0.41
C VAL A 9 -17.37 3.96 -0.85
N GLY A 10 -16.12 4.37 -0.86
CA GLY A 10 -15.19 4.09 -1.95
C GLY A 10 -13.83 3.68 -1.46
N GLN A 11 -13.07 3.05 -2.36
CA GLN A 11 -11.69 2.61 -2.14
C GLN A 11 -10.77 3.38 -3.07
N SER A 12 -9.58 3.77 -2.58
CA SER A 12 -8.67 4.66 -3.30
C SER A 12 -7.20 4.33 -3.04
N GLY A 13 -6.35 4.66 -4.01
CA GLY A 13 -4.90 4.43 -3.95
C GLY A 13 -4.49 2.98 -4.17
N GLY A 14 -3.27 2.62 -3.79
CA GLY A 14 -2.79 1.24 -3.89
C GLY A 14 -3.62 0.29 -3.02
N PRO A 15 -4.10 -0.84 -3.54
CA PRO A 15 -4.85 -1.80 -2.72
C PRO A 15 -3.94 -2.46 -1.67
N THR A 16 -4.55 -3.01 -0.63
CA THR A 16 -3.88 -3.82 0.40
C THR A 16 -4.67 -5.10 0.64
N SER A 17 -4.08 -6.08 1.30
CA SER A 17 -4.81 -7.30 1.72
C SER A 17 -5.93 -7.00 2.72
N ALA A 18 -5.92 -5.85 3.40
CA ALA A 18 -6.88 -5.48 4.42
C ALA A 18 -7.94 -4.48 3.95
N ILE A 19 -7.83 -3.90 2.75
CA ILE A 19 -8.73 -2.81 2.30
C ILE A 19 -10.19 -3.24 2.23
N ASN A 20 -10.46 -4.50 1.87
CA ASN A 20 -11.82 -5.02 1.80
C ASN A 20 -12.37 -5.37 3.19
N SER A 21 -11.51 -5.61 4.17
CA SER A 21 -11.95 -5.76 5.55
C SER A 21 -12.47 -4.44 6.13
N SER A 22 -11.81 -3.32 5.81
CA SER A 22 -12.34 -1.99 6.13
C SER A 22 -13.70 -1.74 5.46
N LEU A 23 -13.85 -2.12 4.18
CA LEU A 23 -15.14 -2.04 3.48
C LEU A 23 -16.23 -2.90 4.16
N ALA A 24 -15.88 -4.12 4.58
CA ALA A 24 -16.78 -5.00 5.31
C ALA A 24 -17.24 -4.38 6.64
N GLY A 25 -16.33 -3.72 7.36
CA GLY A 25 -16.63 -2.96 8.58
C GLY A 25 -17.61 -1.82 8.33
N VAL A 26 -17.36 -0.99 7.32
CA VAL A 26 -18.27 0.09 6.90
C VAL A 26 -19.67 -0.46 6.61
N TYR A 27 -19.76 -1.52 5.79
CA TYR A 27 -21.04 -2.10 5.41
C TYR A 27 -21.81 -2.64 6.62
N LYS A 28 -21.16 -3.48 7.43
CA LYS A 28 -21.79 -4.11 8.59
C LYS A 28 -22.30 -3.07 9.59
N ASN A 29 -21.47 -2.10 9.95
CA ASN A 29 -21.84 -1.05 10.90
C ASN A 29 -22.99 -0.18 10.35
N ALA A 30 -22.98 0.14 9.06
CA ALA A 30 -24.06 0.90 8.42
C ALA A 30 -25.40 0.17 8.48
N VAL A 31 -25.41 -1.13 8.21
CA VAL A 31 -26.62 -1.96 8.31
C VAL A 31 -27.10 -2.03 9.76
N GLU A 32 -26.22 -2.27 10.72
CA GLU A 32 -26.54 -2.33 12.15
C GLU A 32 -27.11 -1.00 12.68
N ARG A 33 -26.61 0.14 12.18
CA ARG A 33 -27.14 1.49 12.50
C ARG A 33 -28.44 1.82 11.77
N GLY A 34 -28.89 0.96 10.86
CA GLY A 34 -30.18 1.10 10.18
C GLY A 34 -30.18 2.14 9.06
N PHE A 35 -29.06 2.39 8.41
CA PHE A 35 -29.06 3.12 7.13
C PHE A 35 -29.88 2.36 6.09
N ASP A 36 -30.49 3.10 5.15
CA ASP A 36 -31.39 2.48 4.17
C ASP A 36 -30.60 1.73 3.10
N LYS A 37 -29.60 2.39 2.50
CA LYS A 37 -28.70 1.81 1.51
C LYS A 37 -27.25 2.13 1.78
N VAL A 38 -26.39 1.20 1.40
CA VAL A 38 -24.95 1.34 1.39
C VAL A 38 -24.45 1.26 -0.05
N TYR A 39 -24.16 2.40 -0.64
CA TYR A 39 -23.61 2.44 -2.01
C TYR A 39 -22.09 2.25 -1.98
N GLY A 40 -21.57 1.48 -2.95
CA GLY A 40 -20.14 1.36 -3.22
C GLY A 40 -19.77 2.14 -4.49
N MET A 41 -18.86 3.09 -4.41
CA MET A 41 -18.32 3.80 -5.58
C MET A 41 -17.38 2.85 -6.34
N LEU A 42 -17.66 2.54 -7.60
CA LEU A 42 -16.74 1.80 -8.44
C LEU A 42 -15.60 2.73 -8.88
N HIS A 43 -14.34 2.28 -8.66
CA HIS A 43 -13.15 3.07 -8.95
C HIS A 43 -13.10 4.45 -8.26
N GLY A 44 -13.58 4.51 -7.01
CA GLY A 44 -13.48 5.68 -6.15
C GLY A 44 -14.17 6.93 -6.72
N ILE A 45 -13.57 8.11 -6.50
CA ILE A 45 -14.13 9.41 -6.95
C ILE A 45 -14.26 9.50 -8.47
N GLN A 46 -13.35 8.91 -9.23
CA GLN A 46 -13.42 8.93 -10.68
C GLN A 46 -14.69 8.26 -11.18
N GLY A 47 -14.99 7.06 -10.68
CA GLY A 47 -16.23 6.38 -11.02
C GLY A 47 -17.46 7.08 -10.47
N LEU A 48 -17.40 7.71 -9.29
CA LEU A 48 -18.50 8.53 -8.78
C LEU A 48 -18.84 9.67 -9.74
N LEU A 49 -17.84 10.37 -10.27
CA LEU A 49 -18.04 11.42 -11.28
C LEU A 49 -18.71 10.89 -12.56
N ASP A 50 -18.50 9.63 -12.90
CA ASP A 50 -19.15 8.94 -14.02
C ASP A 50 -20.46 8.24 -13.62
N GLU A 51 -20.97 8.51 -12.40
CA GLU A 51 -22.16 7.89 -11.81
C GLU A 51 -22.08 6.35 -11.73
N GLN A 52 -20.87 5.80 -11.58
CA GLN A 52 -20.63 4.36 -11.44
C GLN A 52 -20.60 3.96 -9.98
N TYR A 53 -21.69 3.42 -9.49
CA TYR A 53 -21.84 2.92 -8.12
C TYR A 53 -22.81 1.73 -8.08
N ILE A 54 -22.69 0.90 -7.06
CA ILE A 54 -23.53 -0.26 -6.82
C ILE A 54 -24.17 -0.15 -5.43
N ASP A 55 -25.32 -0.78 -5.24
CA ASP A 55 -25.90 -1.02 -3.93
C ASP A 55 -25.27 -2.29 -3.33
N LEU A 56 -24.47 -2.16 -2.28
CA LEU A 56 -23.77 -3.29 -1.67
C LEU A 56 -24.71 -4.34 -1.08
N SER A 57 -25.94 -3.98 -0.71
CA SER A 57 -26.93 -4.95 -0.23
C SER A 57 -27.34 -5.95 -1.29
N THR A 58 -27.12 -5.64 -2.58
CA THR A 58 -27.34 -6.58 -3.70
C THR A 58 -26.19 -7.54 -3.93
N GLN A 59 -25.10 -7.39 -3.20
CA GLN A 59 -23.87 -8.20 -3.32
C GLN A 59 -23.57 -8.98 -2.03
N ILE A 60 -23.97 -8.45 -0.88
CA ILE A 60 -23.67 -9.00 0.44
C ILE A 60 -24.99 -9.41 1.10
N HIS A 61 -25.25 -10.71 1.17
CA HIS A 61 -26.52 -11.27 1.66
C HIS A 61 -26.36 -12.05 2.98
N SER A 62 -25.13 -12.37 3.37
CA SER A 62 -24.87 -13.23 4.54
C SER A 62 -23.53 -12.87 5.21
N GLU A 63 -23.36 -13.35 6.44
CA GLU A 63 -22.06 -13.26 7.15
C GLU A 63 -20.92 -13.99 6.37
N LEU A 64 -21.27 -15.02 5.59
CA LEU A 64 -20.28 -15.69 4.74
C LEU A 64 -19.77 -14.76 3.65
N ASP A 65 -20.63 -13.94 3.03
CA ASP A 65 -20.23 -12.97 2.01
C ASP A 65 -19.30 -11.92 2.61
N ILE A 66 -19.56 -11.49 3.86
CA ILE A 66 -18.67 -10.59 4.61
C ILE A 66 -17.32 -11.23 4.82
N GLU A 67 -17.25 -12.49 5.27
CA GLU A 67 -15.99 -13.21 5.47
C GLU A 67 -15.23 -13.44 4.15
N LEU A 68 -15.93 -13.68 3.06
CA LEU A 68 -15.32 -13.78 1.73
C LEU A 68 -14.78 -12.42 1.26
N LEU A 69 -15.54 -11.34 1.46
CA LEU A 69 -15.10 -9.98 1.13
C LEU A 69 -13.81 -9.62 1.87
N LYS A 70 -13.72 -9.89 3.17
CA LYS A 70 -12.52 -9.64 3.99
C LYS A 70 -11.26 -10.30 3.43
N ARG A 71 -11.38 -11.41 2.72
CA ARG A 71 -10.29 -12.21 2.16
C ARG A 71 -10.10 -12.03 0.66
N THR A 72 -10.95 -11.24 0.01
CA THR A 72 -10.83 -10.96 -1.41
C THR A 72 -9.58 -10.12 -1.70
N PRO A 73 -8.70 -10.54 -2.62
CA PRO A 73 -7.52 -9.76 -2.97
C PRO A 73 -7.87 -8.44 -3.66
N SER A 74 -6.99 -7.45 -3.53
CA SER A 74 -7.14 -6.14 -4.15
C SER A 74 -8.37 -5.37 -3.63
N ALA A 75 -8.79 -4.32 -4.31
CA ALA A 75 -9.95 -3.50 -3.93
C ALA A 75 -11.22 -4.04 -4.62
N PHE A 76 -12.19 -4.47 -3.83
CA PHE A 76 -13.46 -5.05 -4.33
C PHE A 76 -14.23 -4.05 -5.21
N LEU A 77 -14.28 -2.78 -4.80
CA LEU A 77 -14.93 -1.71 -5.57
C LEU A 77 -14.03 -1.16 -6.70
N GLY A 78 -12.85 -1.71 -6.90
CA GLY A 78 -11.82 -1.07 -7.70
C GLY A 78 -11.21 0.13 -6.97
N SER A 79 -10.22 0.74 -7.57
CA SER A 79 -9.51 1.88 -7.00
C SER A 79 -9.16 2.89 -8.08
N CYS A 80 -8.88 4.13 -7.69
CA CYS A 80 -8.37 5.14 -8.59
C CYS A 80 -7.20 5.90 -7.96
N ARG A 81 -6.43 6.56 -8.80
CA ARG A 81 -5.46 7.59 -8.42
C ARG A 81 -5.95 8.91 -8.97
N TYR A 82 -6.85 9.56 -8.26
CA TYR A 82 -7.45 10.83 -8.64
C TYR A 82 -7.15 11.87 -7.58
N LYS A 83 -6.48 12.95 -7.97
CA LYS A 83 -6.22 14.10 -7.11
C LYS A 83 -7.33 15.12 -7.34
N LEU A 84 -8.13 15.35 -6.31
CA LEU A 84 -9.16 16.38 -6.36
C LEU A 84 -8.49 17.74 -6.42
N PRO A 85 -8.80 18.60 -7.43
CA PRO A 85 -8.22 19.94 -7.52
C PRO A 85 -8.63 20.79 -6.30
N GLU A 86 -7.95 21.92 -6.09
CA GLU A 86 -8.38 22.88 -5.09
C GLU A 86 -9.72 23.49 -5.47
N ILE A 87 -10.52 23.90 -4.48
CA ILE A 87 -11.89 24.43 -4.69
C ILE A 87 -11.87 25.64 -5.66
N HIS A 88 -10.83 26.47 -5.59
CA HIS A 88 -10.69 27.65 -6.44
C HIS A 88 -10.23 27.35 -7.87
N GLU A 89 -9.65 26.17 -8.11
CA GLU A 89 -9.18 25.72 -9.43
C GLU A 89 -10.33 25.14 -10.26
N ASP A 90 -11.18 24.33 -9.67
CA ASP A 90 -12.33 23.73 -10.35
C ASP A 90 -13.50 23.48 -9.38
N LYS A 91 -14.32 24.49 -9.20
CA LYS A 91 -15.53 24.40 -8.39
C LYS A 91 -16.59 23.45 -8.99
N GLY A 92 -16.62 23.31 -10.31
CA GLY A 92 -17.61 22.50 -11.03
C GLY A 92 -17.55 21.02 -10.66
N ILE A 93 -16.35 20.48 -10.39
CA ILE A 93 -16.19 19.11 -9.92
C ILE A 93 -16.88 18.89 -8.57
N TYR A 94 -16.72 19.83 -7.62
CA TYR A 94 -17.38 19.77 -6.32
C TYR A 94 -18.89 19.83 -6.47
N GLU A 95 -19.41 20.76 -7.26
CA GLU A 95 -20.85 20.89 -7.54
C GLU A 95 -21.42 19.58 -8.11
N LYS A 96 -20.71 18.95 -9.06
CA LYS A 96 -21.11 17.66 -9.63
C LYS A 96 -21.14 16.55 -8.57
N ILE A 97 -20.10 16.44 -7.72
CA ILE A 97 -20.07 15.45 -6.64
C ILE A 97 -21.28 15.64 -5.72
N PHE A 98 -21.53 16.87 -5.26
CA PHE A 98 -22.63 17.15 -4.34
C PHE A 98 -24.01 16.98 -4.98
N GLN A 99 -24.16 17.23 -6.29
CA GLN A 99 -25.38 16.88 -7.03
C GLN A 99 -25.64 15.37 -7.00
N ILE A 100 -24.62 14.54 -7.21
CA ILE A 100 -24.75 13.08 -7.14
C ILE A 100 -25.09 12.63 -5.71
N LEU A 101 -24.41 13.18 -4.69
CA LEU A 101 -24.68 12.85 -3.29
C LEU A 101 -26.12 13.22 -2.88
N ASN A 102 -26.62 14.35 -3.34
CA ASN A 102 -28.01 14.79 -3.10
C ASN A 102 -29.02 13.89 -3.85
N LYS A 103 -28.75 13.56 -5.12
CA LYS A 103 -29.56 12.63 -5.92
C LYS A 103 -29.76 11.28 -5.24
N LEU A 104 -28.71 10.77 -4.59
CA LEU A 104 -28.69 9.50 -3.86
C LEU A 104 -29.13 9.62 -2.39
N ASP A 105 -29.54 10.79 -1.91
CA ASP A 105 -29.86 11.09 -0.51
C ASP A 105 -28.76 10.62 0.48
N ILE A 106 -27.51 10.92 0.14
CA ILE A 106 -26.34 10.51 0.95
C ILE A 106 -26.23 11.36 2.21
N TYR A 107 -26.14 10.70 3.36
CA TYR A 107 -25.83 11.30 4.65
C TYR A 107 -24.32 11.33 4.92
N ALA A 108 -23.65 10.22 4.65
CA ALA A 108 -22.21 10.11 4.90
C ALA A 108 -21.49 9.57 3.67
N PHE A 109 -20.37 10.21 3.36
CA PHE A 109 -19.41 9.82 2.36
C PHE A 109 -18.17 9.26 3.08
N ILE A 110 -17.84 8.00 2.81
CA ILE A 110 -16.74 7.29 3.45
C ILE A 110 -15.69 6.94 2.39
N TYR A 111 -14.42 7.26 2.67
CA TYR A 111 -13.35 7.01 1.71
C TYR A 111 -12.21 6.26 2.35
N ILE A 112 -11.96 5.03 1.86
CA ILE A 112 -10.92 4.14 2.36
C ILE A 112 -9.67 4.37 1.51
N GLY A 113 -8.60 4.90 2.11
CA GLY A 113 -7.40 5.20 1.35
C GLY A 113 -6.24 5.76 2.16
N GLY A 114 -5.18 6.15 1.45
CA GLY A 114 -3.96 6.74 2.01
C GLY A 114 -4.03 8.28 2.13
N ASN A 115 -2.86 8.92 2.19
CA ASN A 115 -2.72 10.36 2.41
C ASN A 115 -3.53 11.22 1.41
N ASP A 116 -3.44 10.91 0.11
CA ASP A 116 -4.19 11.66 -0.92
C ASP A 116 -5.71 11.49 -0.79
N SER A 117 -6.16 10.35 -0.28
CA SER A 117 -7.58 10.11 -0.02
C SER A 117 -8.07 10.92 1.18
N MET A 118 -7.22 11.11 2.20
CA MET A 118 -7.53 11.96 3.36
C MET A 118 -7.56 13.44 2.95
N ASP A 119 -6.69 13.88 2.03
CA ASP A 119 -6.76 15.21 1.43
C ASP A 119 -8.09 15.43 0.68
N THR A 120 -8.53 14.42 -0.08
CA THR A 120 -9.85 14.45 -0.74
C THR A 120 -10.99 14.61 0.26
N ILE A 121 -10.99 13.86 1.36
CA ILE A 121 -11.98 13.95 2.43
C ILE A 121 -11.99 15.36 3.03
N LYS A 122 -10.80 15.91 3.32
CA LYS A 122 -10.67 17.26 3.86
C LYS A 122 -11.29 18.29 2.92
N LYS A 123 -10.93 18.27 1.64
CA LYS A 123 -11.45 19.20 0.64
C LYS A 123 -12.97 19.13 0.48
N LEU A 124 -13.54 17.92 0.45
CA LEU A 124 -14.99 17.75 0.37
C LEU A 124 -15.69 18.23 1.65
N SER A 125 -15.11 17.99 2.82
CA SER A 125 -15.64 18.50 4.09
C SER A 125 -15.61 20.02 4.16
N ASP A 126 -14.49 20.64 3.74
CA ASP A 126 -14.35 22.10 3.70
C ASP A 126 -15.38 22.71 2.74
N TYR A 127 -15.59 22.13 1.57
CA TYR A 127 -16.60 22.56 0.61
C TYR A 127 -18.03 22.45 1.18
N ALA A 128 -18.35 21.35 1.88
CA ALA A 128 -19.65 21.17 2.54
C ALA A 128 -19.92 22.26 3.56
N ILE A 129 -18.93 22.60 4.40
CA ILE A 129 -19.04 23.68 5.39
C ILE A 129 -19.28 25.03 4.69
N LEU A 130 -18.48 25.34 3.65
CA LEU A 130 -18.57 26.62 2.92
C LEU A 130 -19.94 26.81 2.21
N THR A 131 -20.55 25.71 1.78
CA THR A 131 -21.80 25.76 0.98
C THR A 131 -23.04 25.37 1.78
N GLY A 132 -22.90 25.06 3.09
CA GLY A 132 -24.02 24.74 3.98
C GLY A 132 -24.64 23.37 3.75
N HIS A 133 -23.89 22.41 3.19
CA HIS A 133 -24.33 21.04 3.03
C HIS A 133 -24.21 20.26 4.35
N ASP A 134 -25.12 19.30 4.62
CA ASP A 134 -25.19 18.54 5.87
C ASP A 134 -24.50 17.18 5.82
N GLN A 135 -24.01 16.75 4.65
CA GLN A 135 -23.28 15.49 4.46
C GLN A 135 -22.05 15.42 5.35
N LYS A 136 -21.75 14.22 5.85
CA LYS A 136 -20.57 13.91 6.67
C LYS A 136 -19.52 13.24 5.81
N PHE A 137 -18.26 13.64 5.97
CA PHE A 137 -17.12 13.10 5.24
C PHE A 137 -16.19 12.42 6.21
N LEU A 138 -15.92 11.12 6.01
CA LEU A 138 -15.11 10.30 6.90
C LEU A 138 -14.03 9.58 6.09
N GLY A 139 -12.79 9.69 6.56
CA GLY A 139 -11.66 8.94 6.02
C GLY A 139 -11.41 7.69 6.84
N VAL A 140 -11.24 6.55 6.15
CA VAL A 140 -10.80 5.29 6.74
C VAL A 140 -9.36 5.05 6.28
N PRO A 141 -8.37 5.14 7.19
CA PRO A 141 -6.97 5.07 6.82
C PRO A 141 -6.59 3.66 6.35
N LYS A 142 -5.73 3.60 5.34
CA LYS A 142 -5.16 2.39 4.78
C LYS A 142 -3.84 2.71 4.10
N THR A 143 -2.76 2.03 4.46
CA THR A 143 -1.48 2.00 3.75
C THR A 143 -0.64 0.81 4.22
N ILE A 144 0.21 0.26 3.34
CA ILE A 144 1.21 -0.73 3.75
C ILE A 144 2.47 -0.07 4.31
N ASP A 145 2.69 1.21 4.06
CA ASP A 145 3.94 1.90 4.37
C ASP A 145 4.10 2.22 5.87
N ASN A 146 3.02 2.13 6.63
CA ASN A 146 2.97 2.46 8.06
C ASN A 146 3.48 3.86 8.38
N ASP A 147 3.13 4.84 7.54
CA ASP A 147 3.63 6.20 7.56
C ASP A 147 2.63 7.25 8.07
N LEU A 148 1.56 6.81 8.75
CA LEU A 148 0.57 7.70 9.34
C LEU A 148 1.00 8.17 10.73
N ALA A 149 0.92 9.49 10.96
CA ALA A 149 1.22 10.08 12.25
C ALA A 149 0.27 9.58 13.34
N LEU A 150 0.76 9.44 14.58
CA LEU A 150 -0.01 9.00 15.75
C LEU A 150 -0.68 7.62 15.61
N THR A 151 -0.18 6.79 14.71
CA THR A 151 -0.71 5.45 14.45
C THR A 151 0.41 4.43 14.62
N ASP A 152 0.21 3.42 15.47
CA ASP A 152 1.22 2.38 15.74
C ASP A 152 1.40 1.49 14.51
N HIS A 153 0.30 1.01 13.94
CA HIS A 153 0.29 0.28 12.68
C HIS A 153 -0.98 0.57 11.87
N THR A 154 -0.83 0.66 10.58
CA THR A 154 -1.90 1.03 9.64
C THR A 154 -2.52 -0.22 9.01
N PRO A 155 -3.84 -0.21 8.72
CA PRO A 155 -4.49 -1.30 8.00
C PRO A 155 -3.80 -1.59 6.66
N GLY A 156 -3.30 -2.82 6.52
CA GLY A 156 -2.52 -3.30 5.37
C GLY A 156 -1.04 -3.55 5.68
N PHE A 157 -0.45 -2.83 6.63
CA PHE A 157 0.97 -3.00 7.02
C PHE A 157 1.26 -4.38 7.59
N GLY A 158 0.46 -4.84 8.57
CA GLY A 158 0.70 -6.11 9.24
C GLY A 158 0.69 -7.31 8.30
N SER A 159 -0.21 -7.32 7.31
CA SER A 159 -0.27 -8.36 6.28
C SER A 159 0.94 -8.30 5.33
N ALA A 160 1.31 -7.09 4.88
CA ALA A 160 2.47 -6.90 4.01
C ALA A 160 3.78 -7.29 4.73
N ALA A 161 3.96 -6.88 5.98
CA ALA A 161 5.12 -7.23 6.80
C ALA A 161 5.25 -8.74 7.00
N LYS A 162 4.14 -9.44 7.27
CA LYS A 162 4.10 -10.91 7.38
C LYS A 162 4.51 -11.59 6.07
N TYR A 163 3.97 -11.13 4.93
CA TYR A 163 4.34 -11.64 3.62
C TYR A 163 5.84 -11.45 3.34
N ILE A 164 6.35 -10.24 3.59
CA ILE A 164 7.75 -9.89 3.36
C ILE A 164 8.67 -10.76 4.24
N ALA A 165 8.37 -10.89 5.52
CA ALA A 165 9.18 -11.72 6.43
C ALA A 165 9.23 -13.19 5.98
N ALA A 166 8.08 -13.78 5.62
CA ALA A 166 8.01 -15.15 5.14
C ALA A 166 8.76 -15.33 3.80
N SER A 167 8.49 -14.47 2.81
CA SER A 167 9.14 -14.54 1.51
C SER A 167 10.65 -14.31 1.59
N THR A 168 11.10 -13.43 2.50
CA THR A 168 12.53 -13.22 2.76
C THR A 168 13.18 -14.49 3.28
N LYS A 169 12.54 -15.20 4.22
CA LYS A 169 13.03 -16.49 4.72
C LYS A 169 13.14 -17.51 3.60
N GLU A 170 12.13 -17.62 2.76
CA GLU A 170 12.13 -18.55 1.61
C GLU A 170 13.26 -18.23 0.63
N VAL A 171 13.49 -16.96 0.31
CA VAL A 171 14.59 -16.51 -0.56
C VAL A 171 15.95 -16.84 0.04
N ILE A 172 16.13 -16.63 1.35
CA ILE A 172 17.38 -16.98 2.05
C ILE A 172 17.61 -18.48 1.98
N ARG A 173 16.61 -19.30 2.30
CA ARG A 173 16.71 -20.77 2.28
C ARG A 173 16.98 -21.31 0.88
N ASP A 174 16.35 -20.75 -0.17
CA ASP A 174 16.66 -21.08 -1.56
C ASP A 174 18.14 -20.76 -1.88
N ALA A 175 18.58 -19.55 -1.53
CA ALA A 175 19.95 -19.10 -1.79
C ALA A 175 21.01 -19.95 -1.07
N GLU A 176 20.75 -20.38 0.16
CA GLU A 176 21.65 -21.26 0.94
C GLU A 176 21.66 -22.70 0.42
N GLY A 177 20.52 -23.18 -0.11
CA GLY A 177 20.38 -24.53 -0.68
C GLY A 177 21.15 -24.75 -1.97
N LEU A 178 21.65 -23.69 -2.61
CA LEU A 178 22.32 -23.74 -3.89
C LEU A 178 23.85 -23.61 -3.75
N THR A 179 24.59 -24.57 -4.31
CA THR A 179 26.04 -24.52 -4.37
C THR A 179 26.51 -24.15 -5.76
N TYR A 180 27.22 -23.04 -5.87
CA TYR A 180 27.81 -22.58 -7.13
C TYR A 180 29.33 -22.52 -7.06
N LYS A 181 30.00 -22.61 -8.24
CA LYS A 181 31.45 -22.35 -8.35
C LYS A 181 31.81 -20.91 -8.05
N LYS A 182 30.87 -19.96 -8.23
CA LYS A 182 31.03 -18.55 -7.95
C LYS A 182 30.09 -18.16 -6.81
N ASN A 183 30.49 -17.18 -6.03
CA ASN A 183 29.64 -16.58 -5.02
C ASN A 183 28.35 -16.01 -5.64
N MET A 184 27.27 -16.00 -4.87
CA MET A 184 25.97 -15.50 -5.30
C MET A 184 25.48 -14.39 -4.37
N ILE A 185 24.91 -13.33 -4.94
CA ILE A 185 24.26 -12.25 -4.21
C ILE A 185 22.82 -12.13 -4.68
N THR A 186 21.88 -12.19 -3.77
CA THR A 186 20.47 -11.90 -4.04
C THR A 186 20.09 -10.57 -3.40
N ILE A 187 19.50 -9.66 -4.16
CA ILE A 187 19.03 -8.36 -3.67
C ILE A 187 17.51 -8.34 -3.78
N MET A 188 16.85 -8.12 -2.66
CA MET A 188 15.40 -8.03 -2.57
C MET A 188 14.97 -6.56 -2.50
N GLU A 189 14.12 -6.12 -3.42
CA GLU A 189 13.52 -4.80 -3.42
C GLU A 189 12.15 -4.83 -2.74
N ILE A 190 12.01 -3.97 -1.74
CA ILE A 190 10.83 -3.85 -0.90
C ILE A 190 10.20 -2.47 -1.11
N MET A 191 8.87 -2.40 -1.17
CA MET A 191 8.14 -1.13 -1.22
C MET A 191 8.38 -0.29 0.04
N GLY A 192 8.29 1.01 -0.11
CA GLY A 192 8.48 1.99 0.97
C GLY A 192 9.33 3.16 0.49
N ARG A 193 8.70 4.12 -0.20
CA ARG A 193 9.40 5.28 -0.77
C ARG A 193 10.12 6.11 0.28
N ASN A 194 9.45 6.42 1.38
CA ASN A 194 9.93 7.32 2.42
C ASN A 194 9.93 6.69 3.81
N ALA A 195 9.38 5.50 3.96
CA ALA A 195 9.27 4.77 5.23
C ALA A 195 9.82 3.36 5.08
N GLY A 196 10.77 2.99 5.92
CA GLY A 196 11.50 1.72 5.87
C GLY A 196 10.86 0.58 6.66
N TRP A 197 9.64 0.73 7.18
CA TRP A 197 8.99 -0.27 8.01
C TRP A 197 8.87 -1.64 7.33
N LEU A 198 8.47 -1.67 6.07
CA LEU A 198 8.37 -2.93 5.30
C LEU A 198 9.74 -3.55 5.04
N THR A 199 10.74 -2.73 4.70
CA THR A 199 12.11 -3.22 4.50
C THR A 199 12.69 -3.72 5.83
N GLY A 200 12.42 -3.02 6.93
CA GLY A 200 12.78 -3.47 8.29
C GLY A 200 12.14 -4.80 8.68
N ALA A 201 10.91 -5.07 8.21
CA ALA A 201 10.22 -6.34 8.46
C ALA A 201 10.94 -7.57 7.89
N THR A 202 11.85 -7.39 6.93
CA THR A 202 12.71 -8.49 6.44
C THR A 202 13.56 -9.09 7.56
N ALA A 203 13.93 -8.31 8.60
CA ALA A 203 14.64 -8.81 9.76
C ALA A 203 13.86 -9.86 10.58
N LEU A 204 12.51 -9.87 10.46
CA LEU A 204 11.63 -10.83 11.12
C LEU A 204 11.72 -12.24 10.47
N SER A 205 12.42 -12.38 9.35
CA SER A 205 12.75 -13.70 8.77
C SER A 205 13.73 -14.49 9.64
N LYS A 206 14.43 -13.80 10.57
CA LYS A 206 15.36 -14.45 11.50
C LYS A 206 14.65 -15.39 12.45
N SER A 207 15.17 -16.60 12.55
CA SER A 207 14.68 -17.70 13.40
C SER A 207 15.81 -18.65 13.72
N GLU A 208 15.53 -19.77 14.43
CA GLU A 208 16.54 -20.79 14.76
C GLU A 208 17.22 -21.37 13.52
N ASP A 209 16.49 -21.48 12.41
CA ASP A 209 16.93 -22.06 11.14
C ASP A 209 17.24 -21.05 10.04
N CYS A 210 17.25 -19.75 10.33
CA CYS A 210 17.52 -18.69 9.38
C CYS A 210 18.11 -17.46 10.07
N GLU A 211 19.29 -17.00 9.59
CA GLU A 211 19.97 -15.83 10.17
C GLU A 211 19.34 -14.49 9.82
N GLY A 212 18.42 -14.45 8.84
CA GLY A 212 17.88 -13.23 8.27
C GLY A 212 18.78 -12.66 7.16
N PRO A 213 18.41 -11.50 6.58
CA PRO A 213 19.20 -10.83 5.56
C PRO A 213 20.58 -10.41 6.11
N ASP A 214 21.62 -10.51 5.28
CA ASP A 214 22.97 -10.09 5.65
C ASP A 214 23.09 -8.58 5.79
N LEU A 215 22.35 -7.82 4.97
CA LEU A 215 22.31 -6.35 5.00
C LEU A 215 20.88 -5.88 4.75
N ILE A 216 20.50 -4.79 5.42
CA ILE A 216 19.20 -4.10 5.24
C ILE A 216 19.48 -2.61 5.05
N TYR A 217 18.92 -2.02 3.98
CA TYR A 217 19.04 -0.59 3.68
C TYR A 217 17.69 0.10 3.62
N LEU A 218 17.51 1.09 4.50
CA LEU A 218 16.26 1.82 4.71
C LEU A 218 16.30 3.18 4.00
N PRO A 219 15.15 3.74 3.58
CA PRO A 219 15.11 5.02 2.86
C PRO A 219 15.43 6.23 3.74
N GLU A 220 15.35 6.08 5.06
CA GLU A 220 15.64 7.14 6.05
C GLU A 220 17.13 7.46 6.19
N VAL A 221 17.99 6.56 5.71
CA VAL A 221 19.44 6.72 5.85
C VAL A 221 20.07 6.94 4.48
N PRO A 222 20.88 7.98 4.29
CA PRO A 222 21.60 8.18 3.02
C PRO A 222 22.42 6.95 2.63
N PHE A 223 22.22 6.47 1.41
CA PHE A 223 22.92 5.31 0.88
C PHE A 223 24.29 5.71 0.33
N ASP A 224 25.32 5.01 0.79
CA ASP A 224 26.71 5.21 0.36
C ASP A 224 27.16 3.96 -0.43
N ILE A 225 27.30 4.09 -1.74
CA ILE A 225 27.56 2.98 -2.65
C ILE A 225 28.97 2.38 -2.42
N GLU A 226 29.96 3.20 -2.01
CA GLU A 226 31.32 2.72 -1.76
C GLU A 226 31.36 1.88 -0.46
N LYS A 227 30.73 2.39 0.61
CA LYS A 227 30.59 1.63 1.86
C LYS A 227 29.76 0.36 1.67
N PHE A 228 28.73 0.40 0.84
CA PHE A 228 27.95 -0.77 0.46
C PHE A 228 28.83 -1.83 -0.20
N LEU A 229 29.59 -1.45 -1.22
CA LEU A 229 30.50 -2.34 -1.93
C LEU A 229 31.55 -2.95 -1.00
N ALA A 230 32.15 -2.13 -0.12
CA ALA A 230 33.15 -2.60 0.85
C ALA A 230 32.57 -3.67 1.80
N LYS A 231 31.34 -3.43 2.34
CA LYS A 231 30.66 -4.40 3.21
C LYS A 231 30.35 -5.70 2.48
N VAL A 232 29.87 -5.63 1.23
CA VAL A 232 29.58 -6.81 0.41
C VAL A 232 30.85 -7.60 0.14
N LYS A 233 31.96 -6.94 -0.24
CA LYS A 233 33.27 -7.61 -0.44
C LYS A 233 33.79 -8.31 0.84
N ASP A 234 33.55 -7.72 2.01
CA ASP A 234 33.92 -8.36 3.29
C ASP A 234 33.04 -9.57 3.64
N LEU A 235 31.73 -9.52 3.36
CA LEU A 235 30.84 -10.65 3.53
C LEU A 235 31.19 -11.81 2.59
N LEU A 236 31.53 -11.53 1.33
CA LEU A 236 31.92 -12.55 0.33
C LEU A 236 33.21 -13.32 0.71
N LYS A 237 34.03 -12.80 1.62
CA LYS A 237 35.20 -13.53 2.19
C LYS A 237 34.73 -14.63 3.18
N LYS A 238 33.51 -14.52 3.73
CA LYS A 238 32.99 -15.36 4.80
C LYS A 238 31.85 -16.27 4.36
N LYS A 239 31.05 -15.83 3.39
CA LYS A 239 29.87 -16.52 2.90
C LYS A 239 29.91 -16.64 1.37
N SER A 240 29.47 -17.77 0.84
CA SER A 240 29.32 -18.00 -0.61
C SER A 240 28.00 -17.47 -1.16
N SER A 241 27.02 -17.24 -0.31
CA SER A 241 25.71 -16.67 -0.65
C SER A 241 25.39 -15.53 0.30
N ILE A 242 24.88 -14.42 -0.23
CA ILE A 242 24.50 -13.21 0.50
C ILE A 242 23.10 -12.79 0.06
N VAL A 243 22.24 -12.44 1.02
CA VAL A 243 20.91 -11.86 0.75
C VAL A 243 20.84 -10.46 1.36
N ILE A 244 20.50 -9.48 0.52
CA ILE A 244 20.42 -8.07 0.88
C ILE A 244 19.00 -7.58 0.64
N ALA A 245 18.41 -6.93 1.64
CA ALA A 245 17.12 -6.26 1.50
C ALA A 245 17.33 -4.74 1.33
N VAL A 246 16.68 -4.16 0.34
CA VAL A 246 16.74 -2.72 0.07
C VAL A 246 15.34 -2.15 -0.11
N SER A 247 15.09 -0.95 0.41
CA SER A 247 13.89 -0.21 0.04
C SER A 247 14.02 0.33 -1.39
N GLU A 248 12.92 0.35 -2.14
CA GLU A 248 12.83 1.04 -3.44
C GLU A 248 13.22 2.52 -3.35
N GLY A 249 13.02 3.11 -2.17
CA GLY A 249 13.19 4.54 -1.87
C GLY A 249 14.56 4.94 -1.32
N ILE A 250 15.58 4.09 -1.31
CA ILE A 250 16.91 4.49 -0.84
C ILE A 250 17.50 5.61 -1.73
N LYS A 251 18.12 6.60 -1.06
CA LYS A 251 18.66 7.81 -1.70
C LYS A 251 20.13 7.98 -1.40
N LEU A 252 20.86 8.51 -2.37
CA LEU A 252 22.20 9.02 -2.17
C LEU A 252 22.19 10.27 -1.27
N ALA A 253 23.37 10.68 -0.79
CA ALA A 253 23.51 11.87 0.03
C ALA A 253 23.07 13.18 -0.66
N ASP A 254 23.05 13.20 -2.00
CA ASP A 254 22.57 14.32 -2.82
C ASP A 254 21.05 14.31 -3.06
N GLY A 255 20.34 13.33 -2.51
CA GLY A 255 18.89 13.18 -2.60
C GLY A 255 18.36 12.41 -3.82
N ARG A 256 19.21 12.03 -4.77
CA ARG A 256 18.80 11.18 -5.91
C ARG A 256 18.48 9.76 -5.45
N TYR A 257 17.46 9.17 -6.03
CA TYR A 257 17.15 7.76 -5.80
C TYR A 257 18.19 6.85 -6.47
N VAL A 258 18.52 5.74 -5.81
CA VAL A 258 19.48 4.77 -6.37
C VAL A 258 18.99 4.17 -7.68
N CYS A 259 17.69 3.94 -7.84
CA CYS A 259 17.11 3.46 -9.11
C CYS A 259 17.39 4.40 -10.30
N GLU A 260 17.52 5.71 -10.08
CA GLU A 260 17.80 6.70 -11.14
C GLU A 260 19.20 6.52 -11.76
N LEU A 261 20.12 5.86 -11.07
CA LEU A 261 21.42 5.52 -11.62
C LEU A 261 21.37 4.44 -12.71
N GLY A 262 20.27 3.69 -12.78
CA GLY A 262 20.04 2.59 -13.73
C GLY A 262 19.34 2.97 -15.04
N ASN A 263 19.21 4.26 -15.39
CA ASN A 263 18.50 4.74 -16.59
C ASN A 263 17.01 4.28 -16.67
N VAL A 264 16.33 4.21 -15.54
CA VAL A 264 14.88 3.95 -15.52
C VAL A 264 14.14 5.21 -15.98
N GLY A 265 13.23 5.07 -16.95
CA GLY A 265 12.48 6.21 -17.53
C GLY A 265 11.69 7.01 -16.48
N ASP A 266 11.53 8.30 -16.73
CA ASP A 266 10.82 9.25 -15.86
C ASP A 266 9.28 9.08 -15.95
N TYR A 267 8.78 7.91 -15.50
CA TYR A 267 7.32 7.73 -15.38
C TYR A 267 6.82 8.33 -14.05
N VAL A 268 5.85 9.23 -14.16
CA VAL A 268 5.20 9.89 -13.03
C VAL A 268 3.73 9.46 -13.00
N ASP A 269 3.23 9.06 -11.84
CA ASP A 269 1.84 8.66 -11.68
C ASP A 269 0.88 9.88 -11.60
N ALA A 270 -0.43 9.62 -11.59
CA ALA A 270 -1.47 10.66 -11.55
C ALA A 270 -1.41 11.56 -10.30
N PHE A 271 -0.70 11.17 -9.25
CA PHE A 271 -0.46 11.98 -8.04
C PHE A 271 0.83 12.81 -8.12
N GLY A 272 1.59 12.71 -9.22
CA GLY A 272 2.87 13.37 -9.39
C GLY A 272 4.05 12.64 -8.76
N HIS A 273 3.87 11.36 -8.39
CA HIS A 273 4.93 10.56 -7.82
C HIS A 273 5.73 9.84 -8.90
N LYS A 274 7.06 9.95 -8.84
CA LYS A 274 7.97 9.13 -9.65
C LYS A 274 7.74 7.65 -9.36
N GLN A 275 7.65 6.82 -10.38
CA GLN A 275 7.64 5.38 -10.19
C GLN A 275 9.05 4.92 -9.82
N LEU A 276 9.21 4.41 -8.60
CA LEU A 276 10.47 3.84 -8.12
C LEU A 276 10.48 2.35 -8.43
N GLN A 277 11.37 1.91 -9.30
CA GLN A 277 11.59 0.52 -9.69
C GLN A 277 13.02 0.33 -10.12
N GLY A 278 13.56 -0.89 -9.89
CA GLY A 278 14.86 -1.26 -10.43
C GLY A 278 16.06 -0.94 -9.54
N THR A 279 15.85 -0.53 -8.30
CA THR A 279 16.93 -0.38 -7.31
C THR A 279 17.70 -1.70 -7.13
N ALA A 280 16.99 -2.82 -6.93
CA ALA A 280 17.65 -4.14 -6.81
C ALA A 280 18.33 -4.55 -8.11
N THR A 281 17.71 -4.30 -9.25
CA THR A 281 18.28 -4.62 -10.56
C THR A 281 19.56 -3.81 -10.82
N TYR A 282 19.56 -2.51 -10.52
CA TYR A 282 20.74 -1.68 -10.63
C TYR A 282 21.89 -2.17 -9.73
N LEU A 283 21.60 -2.40 -8.45
CA LEU A 283 22.62 -2.86 -7.49
C LEU A 283 23.13 -4.27 -7.82
N ALA A 284 22.26 -5.16 -8.34
CA ALA A 284 22.68 -6.48 -8.78
C ALA A 284 23.66 -6.40 -9.94
N ASN A 285 23.39 -5.58 -10.96
CA ASN A 285 24.28 -5.36 -12.09
C ASN A 285 25.60 -4.70 -11.65
N PHE A 286 25.53 -3.72 -10.78
CA PHE A 286 26.72 -3.08 -10.19
C PHE A 286 27.61 -4.08 -9.47
N LEU A 287 27.04 -4.92 -8.59
CA LEU A 287 27.82 -5.93 -7.86
C LEU A 287 28.32 -7.06 -8.76
N ALA A 288 27.60 -7.42 -9.83
CA ALA A 288 28.11 -8.38 -10.80
C ALA A 288 29.39 -7.88 -11.47
N ALA A 289 29.43 -6.60 -11.84
CA ALA A 289 30.60 -5.97 -12.45
C ALA A 289 31.77 -5.85 -11.45
N GLU A 290 31.50 -5.36 -10.22
CA GLU A 290 32.52 -5.06 -9.23
C GLU A 290 33.11 -6.28 -8.50
N CYS A 291 32.31 -7.36 -8.36
CA CYS A 291 32.69 -8.54 -7.59
C CYS A 291 32.91 -9.78 -8.47
N GLY A 292 32.52 -9.74 -9.75
CA GLY A 292 32.63 -10.90 -10.66
C GLY A 292 31.82 -12.11 -10.21
N CYS A 293 30.80 -11.91 -9.36
CA CYS A 293 29.92 -12.93 -8.79
C CYS A 293 28.60 -13.07 -9.58
N LYS A 294 27.85 -14.11 -9.27
CA LYS A 294 26.47 -14.27 -9.76
C LYS A 294 25.55 -13.40 -8.93
N THR A 295 24.65 -12.64 -9.58
CA THR A 295 23.70 -11.80 -8.90
C THR A 295 22.28 -12.10 -9.33
N ARG A 296 21.30 -11.82 -8.44
CA ARG A 296 19.87 -11.92 -8.69
C ARG A 296 19.16 -10.73 -8.05
N ALA A 297 18.29 -10.07 -8.79
CA ALA A 297 17.32 -9.12 -8.25
C ALA A 297 15.99 -9.84 -8.03
N VAL A 298 15.33 -9.58 -6.89
CA VAL A 298 14.01 -10.08 -6.54
C VAL A 298 13.16 -8.87 -6.17
N GLU A 299 12.25 -8.48 -7.04
CA GLU A 299 11.31 -7.40 -6.80
C GLU A 299 9.97 -8.00 -6.36
N LEU A 300 9.56 -7.78 -5.10
CA LEU A 300 8.28 -8.28 -4.58
C LEU A 300 7.09 -7.55 -5.22
N SER A 301 7.29 -6.31 -5.66
CA SER A 301 6.33 -5.51 -6.41
C SER A 301 4.92 -5.57 -5.81
N THR A 302 3.89 -5.75 -6.61
CA THR A 302 2.48 -5.77 -6.17
C THR A 302 2.13 -6.95 -5.25
N LEU A 303 2.89 -8.04 -5.27
CA LEU A 303 2.61 -9.20 -4.43
C LEU A 303 2.63 -8.87 -2.94
N GLN A 304 3.60 -8.04 -2.50
CA GLN A 304 3.73 -7.70 -1.08
C GLN A 304 2.52 -6.95 -0.49
N ARG A 305 1.71 -6.29 -1.32
CA ARG A 305 0.51 -5.57 -0.87
C ARG A 305 -0.80 -6.34 -1.12
N SER A 306 -0.79 -7.35 -1.99
CA SER A 306 -2.02 -8.03 -2.44
C SER A 306 -2.09 -9.52 -2.08
N ALA A 307 -1.07 -10.06 -1.38
CA ALA A 307 -0.98 -11.48 -1.01
C ALA A 307 -1.97 -11.86 0.10
N SER A 308 -3.25 -11.94 -0.22
CA SER A 308 -4.32 -12.22 0.76
C SER A 308 -4.21 -13.60 1.40
N HIS A 309 -3.57 -14.59 0.73
CA HIS A 309 -3.28 -15.92 1.30
C HIS A 309 -2.34 -15.87 2.50
N MET A 310 -1.55 -14.81 2.64
CA MET A 310 -0.63 -14.57 3.76
C MET A 310 -1.12 -13.48 4.71
N ALA A 311 -2.34 -12.97 4.54
CA ALA A 311 -2.87 -11.88 5.36
C ALA A 311 -2.75 -12.19 6.86
N SER A 312 -2.43 -11.18 7.64
CA SER A 312 -2.43 -11.23 9.10
C SER A 312 -3.87 -11.17 9.62
N ARG A 313 -4.24 -12.10 10.49
CA ARG A 313 -5.58 -12.09 11.11
C ARG A 313 -5.80 -10.80 11.91
N VAL A 314 -4.80 -10.37 12.66
CA VAL A 314 -4.86 -9.13 13.46
C VAL A 314 -5.13 -7.93 12.54
N ASP A 315 -4.37 -7.79 11.45
CA ASP A 315 -4.53 -6.71 10.48
C ASP A 315 -5.94 -6.70 9.84
N ILE A 316 -6.46 -7.89 9.50
CA ILE A 316 -7.81 -8.05 8.93
C ILE A 316 -8.90 -7.67 9.94
N ASP A 317 -8.78 -8.13 11.20
CA ASP A 317 -9.77 -7.85 12.24
C ASP A 317 -9.74 -6.36 12.64
N GLU A 318 -8.56 -5.76 12.79
CA GLU A 318 -8.42 -4.33 13.07
C GLU A 318 -8.89 -3.44 11.92
N ALA A 319 -8.57 -3.81 10.66
CA ALA A 319 -9.09 -3.09 9.49
C ALA A 319 -10.63 -3.07 9.46
N MET A 320 -11.27 -4.18 9.86
CA MET A 320 -12.72 -4.24 10.00
C MET A 320 -13.24 -3.31 11.12
N MET A 321 -12.55 -3.25 12.26
CA MET A 321 -12.89 -2.35 13.36
C MET A 321 -12.74 -0.88 12.96
N VAL A 322 -11.67 -0.53 12.24
CA VAL A 322 -11.43 0.84 11.75
C VAL A 322 -12.47 1.27 10.72
N GLY A 323 -12.99 0.34 9.94
CA GLY A 323 -14.09 0.60 8.98
C GLY A 323 -15.46 0.77 9.66
N GLY A 324 -15.68 0.15 10.79
CA GLY A 324 -16.93 0.19 11.55
C GLY A 324 -17.04 1.36 12.52
#